data_786e3b425d9670b80b543a07a48bee8a
#
_entry.id   786e3b425d9670b80b543a07a48bee8a
#
_cell.length_a   1.000
_cell.length_b   1.000
_cell.length_c   1.000
_cell.angle_alpha   90.00
_cell.angle_beta   90.00
_cell.angle_gamma   90.00
#
_symmetry.space_group_name_H-M   'P 1'
#
loop_
_entity.id
_entity.type
_entity.pdbx_description
1 polymer ?
#
loop_
_entity_poly.entity_id
_entity_poly.type
_entity_poly.pdbx_seq_one_letter_code
_entity_poly.pdbx_strand_id
1 'polypeptide(L)'
;MRRVFLLIVFMLSGCNLLNTTQEPPTQFPTQPGIQTVTPAPTISAEEAADVIFYNGVILTMNPDQPRAQGIAIRGDKIIALGSNQEITAYQDDHTKMVHLGGRTLMPGFVDAHTHLLNDAGQFGTDLDGIQQLALENGITTLGNLYTTQDFLNEMRQYDADGKLRIRTSLYLIYNTNCGDIVGDWWKDVPPTREPGEMLRIGGVKIFADGGSCKRPALSYETSPGSGLGDLLLNGDQIAGVVLEAQSLGHQVAIHALGDRAIEAALDGIESALDGQPNTFRHRIEHNAILRPDLLPRYGEIGVVATIFGTFPSCVDFANPSPPPYNEWEWAWDTLLEANPGLHVAWHGDDPYIRPISPILELYGFVTRNFADDDRTTVCEGKDWIRDNTLTAEQALPMMTRESAYALFRDPEVGTLEPGKYADLIILSANPLTETPETLLDTYVLMTMISGNVEYCAPGSEALCPTAPTSAAGSSSVPFGFLDSPAPDETISGTFTLYGWALDDDGPIDRVEIHLDGEYIGDAVYGEPRPDVANDYPGRDGAPNFGYSFQLDTTLYNNGPHTLSAVAFGPAGDQGYLIPETLNFTIEN
;
A
#
# COMPACT_ATOMS: atom_id res chain seq x y z
N MET A 1 5.66 49.80 -38.02
CA MET A 1 6.55 50.93 -38.41
C MET A 1 7.65 51.06 -37.35
N ARG A 2 8.84 51.20 -37.89
CA ARG A 2 10.16 51.50 -37.34
C ARG A 2 11.00 50.30 -36.89
N ARG A 3 11.86 49.98 -37.85
CA ARG A 3 13.15 49.28 -37.80
C ARG A 3 14.24 50.22 -37.25
N VAL A 4 15.30 49.66 -36.66
CA VAL A 4 16.72 50.13 -36.75
C VAL A 4 17.57 48.95 -36.23
N PHE A 5 18.33 48.17 -37.06
CA PHE A 5 19.69 48.25 -37.61
C PHE A 5 20.77 48.33 -36.50
N LEU A 6 21.51 47.26 -36.26
CA LEU A 6 22.75 46.73 -36.85
C LEU A 6 23.96 47.64 -36.80
N LEU A 7 25.02 47.21 -36.12
CA LEU A 7 26.39 47.49 -36.56
C LEU A 7 27.37 46.41 -36.09
N ILE A 8 27.98 45.77 -37.10
CA ILE A 8 29.14 44.88 -37.06
C ILE A 8 30.38 45.75 -37.20
N VAL A 9 31.42 45.47 -36.40
CA VAL A 9 32.79 45.95 -36.69
C VAL A 9 33.74 44.77 -36.67
N PHE A 10 34.26 44.48 -37.85
CA PHE A 10 35.47 43.72 -38.13
C PHE A 10 36.69 44.63 -37.95
N MET A 11 37.77 44.15 -37.34
CA MET A 11 39.11 44.59 -37.68
C MET A 11 40.05 43.40 -37.76
N LEU A 12 40.64 43.31 -38.94
CA LEU A 12 41.77 42.49 -39.35
C LEU A 12 43.09 43.26 -39.13
N SER A 13 44.12 42.45 -38.98
CA SER A 13 45.50 42.68 -39.48
C SER A 13 46.61 42.61 -38.48
N GLY A 14 47.57 41.77 -38.82
CA GLY A 14 48.96 42.01 -38.64
C GLY A 14 49.84 40.78 -38.42
N CYS A 15 50.29 40.15 -39.53
CA CYS A 15 51.47 39.28 -39.52
C CYS A 15 52.74 40.05 -39.19
N ASN A 16 53.63 39.50 -38.39
CA ASN A 16 55.08 39.71 -38.52
C ASN A 16 55.85 38.41 -38.19
N LEU A 17 56.63 38.01 -39.18
CA LEU A 17 57.64 36.96 -39.17
C LEU A 17 58.97 37.48 -38.63
N LEU A 18 59.77 36.53 -38.12
CA LEU A 18 61.20 36.46 -37.90
C LEU A 18 61.72 36.70 -36.45
N ASN A 19 62.15 35.64 -35.76
CA ASN A 19 63.56 35.24 -35.68
C ASN A 19 63.74 33.99 -34.82
N THR A 20 64.51 33.06 -35.34
CA THR A 20 64.98 31.83 -34.71
C THR A 20 66.09 32.11 -33.72
N THR A 21 65.96 31.65 -32.47
CA THR A 21 67.08 31.25 -31.62
C THR A 21 66.72 29.92 -30.94
N GLN A 22 67.53 28.89 -31.22
CA GLN A 22 67.47 27.59 -30.58
C GLN A 22 67.88 27.72 -29.11
N GLU A 23 67.01 27.34 -28.18
CA GLU A 23 67.38 27.05 -26.80
C GLU A 23 67.50 25.53 -26.62
N PRO A 24 68.33 25.06 -25.64
CA PRO A 24 68.62 23.65 -25.44
C PRO A 24 67.43 22.91 -24.82
N PRO A 25 67.35 21.56 -24.89
CA PRO A 25 66.19 20.78 -24.51
C PRO A 25 65.92 20.88 -23.01
N THR A 26 64.74 21.40 -22.68
CA THR A 26 64.20 21.44 -21.32
C THR A 26 63.89 20.02 -20.84
N GLN A 27 64.31 19.76 -19.63
CA GLN A 27 64.07 18.54 -18.85
C GLN A 27 62.58 18.17 -18.86
N PHE A 28 62.29 16.86 -19.03
CA PHE A 28 60.97 16.27 -18.84
C PHE A 28 60.46 16.59 -17.42
N PRO A 29 59.19 17.02 -17.24
CA PRO A 29 58.63 17.17 -15.93
C PRO A 29 58.58 15.79 -15.23
N THR A 30 59.14 15.75 -14.04
CA THR A 30 59.03 14.64 -13.09
C THR A 30 57.54 14.33 -12.91
N GLN A 31 57.19 13.02 -13.02
CA GLN A 31 55.85 12.53 -12.69
C GLN A 31 55.36 13.10 -11.36
N PRO A 32 54.10 13.58 -11.28
CA PRO A 32 53.52 13.92 -9.99
C PRO A 32 53.61 12.67 -9.10
N GLY A 33 54.11 12.86 -7.90
CA GLY A 33 54.19 11.81 -6.91
C GLY A 33 52.81 11.10 -6.77
N ILE A 34 52.86 9.76 -6.68
CA ILE A 34 51.72 8.97 -6.32
C ILE A 34 51.15 9.60 -5.05
N GLN A 35 50.00 10.24 -5.16
CA GLN A 35 49.23 10.65 -3.97
C GLN A 35 48.91 9.35 -3.26
N THR A 36 49.45 9.14 -2.09
CA THR A 36 49.01 8.08 -1.18
C THR A 36 47.53 8.34 -0.93
N VAL A 37 46.69 7.47 -1.49
CA VAL A 37 45.28 7.41 -1.14
C VAL A 37 45.25 7.17 0.36
N THR A 38 44.79 8.13 1.13
CA THR A 38 44.54 7.94 2.55
C THR A 38 43.53 6.80 2.63
N PRO A 39 43.84 5.69 3.31
CA PRO A 39 42.85 4.61 3.46
C PRO A 39 41.61 5.22 4.08
N ALA A 40 40.44 4.83 3.59
CA ALA A 40 39.17 5.18 4.20
C ALA A 40 39.25 4.85 5.71
N PRO A 41 38.67 5.66 6.58
CA PRO A 41 38.65 5.37 8.01
C PRO A 41 38.07 3.97 8.20
N THR A 42 38.84 3.10 8.84
CA THR A 42 38.38 1.74 9.21
C THR A 42 37.35 1.95 10.33
N ILE A 43 36.07 1.74 10.02
CA ILE A 43 35.03 1.73 11.06
C ILE A 43 35.21 0.52 11.97
N SER A 44 34.81 0.65 13.22
CA SER A 44 34.78 -0.49 14.13
C SER A 44 33.64 -1.45 13.72
N ALA A 45 33.74 -2.74 14.07
CA ALA A 45 32.67 -3.71 13.83
C ALA A 45 31.33 -3.29 14.49
N GLU A 46 31.39 -2.47 15.55
CA GLU A 46 30.20 -1.91 16.20
C GLU A 46 29.55 -0.79 15.39
N GLU A 47 30.24 -0.23 14.40
CA GLU A 47 29.74 0.84 13.52
C GLU A 47 29.35 0.31 12.13
N ALA A 48 29.73 -0.93 11.78
CA ALA A 48 29.45 -1.54 10.50
C ALA A 48 27.95 -1.85 10.31
N ALA A 49 27.51 -1.82 9.06
CA ALA A 49 26.15 -2.20 8.68
C ALA A 49 26.06 -3.72 8.45
N ASP A 50 24.92 -4.33 8.78
CA ASP A 50 24.63 -5.70 8.39
C ASP A 50 24.27 -5.78 6.89
N VAL A 51 23.54 -4.75 6.41
CA VAL A 51 23.09 -4.64 5.02
C VAL A 51 23.30 -3.22 4.50
N ILE A 52 23.81 -3.12 3.28
CA ILE A 52 23.86 -1.86 2.52
C ILE A 52 23.18 -2.04 1.19
N PHE A 53 22.10 -1.27 0.97
CA PHE A 53 21.53 -1.08 -0.36
C PHE A 53 22.20 0.12 -1.02
N TYR A 54 22.63 -0.03 -2.27
CA TYR A 54 23.35 1.02 -2.98
C TYR A 54 23.02 1.03 -4.48
N ASN A 55 23.40 2.10 -5.14
CA ASN A 55 23.24 2.29 -6.59
C ASN A 55 21.76 2.26 -7.04
N GLY A 56 20.90 2.90 -6.24
CA GLY A 56 19.47 3.03 -6.48
C GLY A 56 18.98 4.46 -6.34
N VAL A 57 17.68 4.62 -6.48
CA VAL A 57 16.94 5.84 -6.16
C VAL A 57 16.30 5.63 -4.79
N ILE A 58 16.87 6.26 -3.75
CA ILE A 58 16.27 6.20 -2.40
C ILE A 58 15.35 7.41 -2.24
N LEU A 59 14.05 7.16 -2.12
CA LEU A 59 13.04 8.16 -1.78
C LEU A 59 12.82 8.09 -0.26
N THR A 60 13.32 9.08 0.47
CA THR A 60 13.32 8.99 1.94
C THR A 60 12.00 9.40 2.58
N MET A 61 11.16 10.14 1.87
CA MET A 61 9.97 10.84 2.38
C MET A 61 10.26 11.83 3.52
N ASN A 62 11.54 12.05 3.84
CA ASN A 62 12.00 13.12 4.72
C ASN A 62 12.20 14.43 3.92
N PRO A 63 11.47 15.52 4.23
CA PRO A 63 11.57 16.78 3.48
C PRO A 63 12.96 17.42 3.58
N ASP A 64 13.71 17.16 4.65
CA ASP A 64 15.06 17.72 4.85
C ASP A 64 16.14 17.00 4.03
N GLN A 65 15.91 15.73 3.68
CA GLN A 65 16.79 14.91 2.84
C GLN A 65 15.95 14.01 1.92
N PRO A 66 15.26 14.55 0.91
CA PRO A 66 14.24 13.79 0.18
C PRO A 66 14.77 12.64 -0.66
N ARG A 67 16.08 12.60 -0.95
CA ARG A 67 16.72 11.58 -1.80
C ARG A 67 18.09 11.19 -1.29
N ALA A 68 18.44 9.91 -1.54
CA ALA A 68 19.78 9.36 -1.34
C ALA A 68 20.11 8.37 -2.48
N GLN A 69 21.33 7.82 -2.51
CA GLN A 69 21.75 6.78 -3.45
C GLN A 69 21.95 5.43 -2.78
N GLY A 70 22.09 5.44 -1.46
CA GLY A 70 22.23 4.25 -0.65
C GLY A 70 21.78 4.44 0.79
N ILE A 71 21.58 3.33 1.47
CA ILE A 71 21.13 3.22 2.86
C ILE A 71 21.87 2.08 3.54
N ALA A 72 22.30 2.30 4.78
CA ALA A 72 22.95 1.33 5.64
C ALA A 72 22.03 0.95 6.81
N ILE A 73 21.90 -0.34 7.06
CA ILE A 73 21.03 -0.92 8.09
C ILE A 73 21.86 -1.79 9.01
N ARG A 74 21.59 -1.68 10.33
CA ARG A 74 22.17 -2.54 11.34
C ARG A 74 21.08 -2.98 12.32
N GLY A 75 20.93 -4.30 12.49
CA GLY A 75 19.82 -4.88 13.22
C GLY A 75 18.50 -4.43 12.63
N ASP A 76 17.66 -3.87 13.46
CA ASP A 76 16.34 -3.36 13.10
C ASP A 76 16.32 -1.88 12.65
N LYS A 77 17.50 -1.21 12.62
CA LYS A 77 17.59 0.25 12.45
C LYS A 77 18.35 0.69 11.21
N ILE A 78 17.88 1.79 10.63
CA ILE A 78 18.64 2.58 9.67
C ILE A 78 19.75 3.30 10.44
N ILE A 79 21.00 3.15 9.99
CA ILE A 79 22.14 3.83 10.61
C ILE A 79 22.67 4.99 9.78
N ALA A 80 22.51 4.95 8.45
CA ALA A 80 22.94 6.03 7.57
C ALA A 80 22.19 6.04 6.23
N LEU A 81 22.08 7.23 5.63
CA LEU A 81 21.64 7.46 4.24
C LEU A 81 22.56 8.50 3.60
N GLY A 82 22.86 8.32 2.31
CA GLY A 82 23.72 9.28 1.60
C GLY A 82 24.03 8.86 0.18
N SER A 83 25.12 9.40 -0.36
CA SER A 83 25.71 8.95 -1.61
C SER A 83 26.27 7.52 -1.48
N ASN A 84 26.48 6.86 -2.60
CA ASN A 84 27.11 5.53 -2.60
C ASN A 84 28.47 5.53 -1.87
N GLN A 85 29.25 6.59 -2.02
CA GLN A 85 30.56 6.71 -1.36
C GLN A 85 30.44 6.83 0.16
N GLU A 86 29.47 7.61 0.65
CA GLU A 86 29.24 7.78 2.10
C GLU A 86 28.78 6.49 2.73
N ILE A 87 27.87 5.77 2.07
CA ILE A 87 27.28 4.54 2.61
C ILE A 87 28.27 3.38 2.61
N THR A 88 29.13 3.25 1.60
CA THR A 88 30.15 2.21 1.59
C THR A 88 31.19 2.38 2.72
N ALA A 89 31.25 3.53 3.38
CA ALA A 89 32.08 3.69 4.58
C ALA A 89 31.60 2.85 5.78
N TYR A 90 30.36 2.37 5.77
CA TYR A 90 29.78 1.49 6.80
C TYR A 90 29.94 -0.01 6.47
N GLN A 91 30.71 -0.35 5.43
CA GLN A 91 30.96 -1.73 5.01
C GLN A 91 32.10 -2.35 5.80
N ASP A 92 31.92 -3.62 6.23
CA ASP A 92 32.98 -4.52 6.68
C ASP A 92 32.92 -5.87 5.92
N ASP A 93 33.69 -6.87 6.38
CA ASP A 93 33.77 -8.20 5.75
C ASP A 93 32.45 -9.01 5.92
N HIS A 94 31.55 -8.61 6.81
CA HIS A 94 30.27 -9.26 7.09
C HIS A 94 29.09 -8.54 6.45
N THR A 95 29.28 -7.28 6.05
CA THR A 95 28.22 -6.46 5.46
C THR A 95 27.72 -7.04 4.15
N LYS A 96 26.43 -7.28 4.04
CA LYS A 96 25.78 -7.70 2.81
C LYS A 96 25.53 -6.51 1.90
N MET A 97 26.18 -6.49 0.76
CA MET A 97 26.04 -5.43 -0.25
C MET A 97 24.96 -5.80 -1.27
N VAL A 98 23.89 -5.01 -1.36
CA VAL A 98 22.78 -5.22 -2.29
C VAL A 98 22.75 -4.11 -3.33
N HIS A 99 23.01 -4.47 -4.59
CA HIS A 99 23.01 -3.53 -5.71
C HIS A 99 21.60 -3.34 -6.26
N LEU A 100 21.03 -2.15 -6.10
CA LEU A 100 19.65 -1.85 -6.53
C LEU A 100 19.47 -1.78 -8.06
N GLY A 101 20.55 -1.54 -8.81
CA GLY A 101 20.48 -1.46 -10.28
C GLY A 101 19.60 -0.34 -10.80
N GLY A 102 19.52 0.78 -10.08
CA GLY A 102 18.67 1.93 -10.42
C GLY A 102 17.22 1.82 -9.94
N ARG A 103 16.82 0.71 -9.30
CA ARG A 103 15.48 0.54 -8.72
C ARG A 103 15.23 1.52 -7.58
N THR A 104 13.98 1.71 -7.25
CA THR A 104 13.57 2.61 -6.17
C THR A 104 13.43 1.87 -4.85
N LEU A 105 14.02 2.42 -3.81
CA LEU A 105 13.80 2.02 -2.42
C LEU A 105 13.15 3.19 -1.67
N MET A 106 12.10 2.90 -0.89
CA MET A 106 11.37 3.91 -0.13
C MET A 106 10.83 3.32 1.18
N PRO A 107 10.30 4.13 2.12
CA PRO A 107 9.58 3.60 3.27
C PRO A 107 8.46 2.66 2.82
N GLY A 108 8.16 1.64 3.60
CA GLY A 108 6.97 0.83 3.39
C GLY A 108 5.70 1.67 3.46
N PHE A 109 4.66 1.25 2.75
CA PHE A 109 3.37 1.91 2.80
C PHE A 109 2.75 1.76 4.19
N VAL A 110 2.09 2.83 4.62
CA VAL A 110 1.37 2.90 5.88
C VAL A 110 -0.10 3.14 5.57
N ASP A 111 -0.93 2.13 5.80
CA ASP A 111 -2.38 2.25 5.65
C ASP A 111 -3.00 2.73 6.97
N ALA A 112 -3.46 3.98 6.99
CA ALA A 112 -3.97 4.57 8.23
C ALA A 112 -5.34 4.02 8.65
N HIS A 113 -6.11 3.40 7.73
CA HIS A 113 -7.44 2.89 8.02
C HIS A 113 -7.78 1.72 7.10
N THR A 114 -7.82 0.54 7.65
CA THR A 114 -8.22 -0.67 6.92
C THR A 114 -8.98 -1.63 7.86
N HIS A 115 -9.62 -2.63 7.27
CA HIS A 115 -10.31 -3.73 7.94
C HIS A 115 -9.67 -5.08 7.58
N LEU A 116 -8.50 -5.07 6.97
CA LEU A 116 -7.82 -6.26 6.45
C LEU A 116 -7.78 -7.41 7.46
N LEU A 117 -7.36 -7.11 8.69
CA LEU A 117 -7.16 -8.18 9.68
C LEU A 117 -8.49 -8.73 10.23
N ASN A 118 -9.46 -7.86 10.52
CA ASN A 118 -10.75 -8.34 11.07
C ASN A 118 -11.68 -8.93 9.99
N ASP A 119 -11.43 -8.64 8.72
CA ASP A 119 -12.23 -9.10 7.59
C ASP A 119 -11.44 -9.98 6.59
N ALA A 120 -10.34 -10.61 7.04
CA ALA A 120 -9.50 -11.50 6.24
C ALA A 120 -10.32 -12.58 5.49
N GLY A 121 -11.38 -13.09 6.12
CA GLY A 121 -12.29 -14.06 5.52
C GLY A 121 -13.01 -13.58 4.25
N GLN A 122 -13.12 -12.26 4.02
CA GLN A 122 -13.67 -11.72 2.77
C GLN A 122 -12.70 -11.86 1.57
N PHE A 123 -11.41 -12.08 1.86
CA PHE A 123 -10.41 -12.44 0.86
C PHE A 123 -10.22 -13.97 0.75
N GLY A 124 -11.05 -14.75 1.43
CA GLY A 124 -10.94 -16.20 1.44
C GLY A 124 -9.71 -16.74 2.21
N THR A 125 -9.13 -15.94 3.11
CA THR A 125 -7.91 -16.27 3.84
C THR A 125 -8.04 -15.99 5.35
N ASP A 126 -7.00 -16.30 6.11
CA ASP A 126 -6.87 -16.05 7.53
C ASP A 126 -5.91 -14.87 7.85
N LEU A 127 -5.53 -14.72 9.13
CA LEU A 127 -4.59 -13.68 9.56
C LEU A 127 -3.18 -13.84 8.96
N ASP A 128 -2.73 -15.06 8.73
CA ASP A 128 -1.41 -15.32 8.13
C ASP A 128 -1.43 -14.90 6.65
N GLY A 129 -2.41 -15.38 5.89
CA GLY A 129 -2.54 -15.10 4.47
C GLY A 129 -2.84 -13.63 4.17
N ILE A 130 -3.66 -12.96 4.97
CA ILE A 130 -3.94 -11.54 4.73
C ILE A 130 -2.71 -10.65 5.02
N GLN A 131 -1.88 -10.99 6.00
CA GLN A 131 -0.61 -10.32 6.21
C GLN A 131 0.35 -10.55 5.03
N GLN A 132 0.39 -11.78 4.50
CA GLN A 132 1.20 -12.08 3.33
C GLN A 132 0.78 -11.22 2.15
N LEU A 133 -0.53 -11.12 1.86
CA LEU A 133 -1.06 -10.28 0.80
C LEU A 133 -0.71 -8.79 0.99
N ALA A 134 -0.80 -8.27 2.21
CA ALA A 134 -0.41 -6.90 2.53
C ALA A 134 1.09 -6.66 2.32
N LEU A 135 1.95 -7.61 2.73
CA LEU A 135 3.40 -7.54 2.55
C LEU A 135 3.81 -7.60 1.07
N GLU A 136 3.14 -8.40 0.25
CA GLU A 136 3.31 -8.44 -1.21
C GLU A 136 3.02 -7.11 -1.88
N ASN A 137 2.11 -6.33 -1.29
CA ASN A 137 1.77 -4.99 -1.74
C ASN A 137 2.56 -3.88 -1.03
N GLY A 138 3.56 -4.24 -0.20
CA GLY A 138 4.46 -3.29 0.45
C GLY A 138 3.88 -2.56 1.65
N ILE A 139 2.76 -3.01 2.21
CA ILE A 139 2.17 -2.45 3.43
C ILE A 139 2.95 -2.98 4.62
N THR A 140 3.65 -2.09 5.34
CA THR A 140 4.47 -2.43 6.52
C THR A 140 3.81 -2.05 7.83
N THR A 141 2.83 -1.15 7.77
CA THR A 141 2.14 -0.62 8.94
C THR A 141 0.68 -0.37 8.58
N LEU A 142 -0.24 -0.71 9.49
CA LEU A 142 -1.66 -0.46 9.29
C LEU A 142 -2.41 -0.04 10.57
N GLY A 143 -3.51 0.68 10.37
CA GLY A 143 -4.53 0.98 11.36
C GLY A 143 -5.77 0.13 11.12
N ASN A 144 -6.07 -0.84 11.99
CA ASN A 144 -7.29 -1.64 11.89
C ASN A 144 -8.43 -0.97 12.64
N LEU A 145 -9.43 -0.45 11.90
CA LEU A 145 -10.41 0.48 12.44
C LEU A 145 -11.78 -0.13 12.79
N TYR A 146 -11.82 -1.43 13.05
CA TYR A 146 -13.02 -2.10 13.57
C TYR A 146 -12.61 -3.21 14.53
N THR A 147 -12.18 -2.84 15.73
CA THR A 147 -11.72 -3.80 16.74
C THR A 147 -12.77 -4.01 17.81
N THR A 148 -13.40 -5.19 17.80
CA THR A 148 -14.26 -5.66 18.89
C THR A 148 -13.43 -6.20 20.04
N GLN A 149 -14.07 -6.43 21.19
CA GLN A 149 -13.38 -7.01 22.34
C GLN A 149 -12.82 -8.41 22.07
N ASP A 150 -13.56 -9.23 21.33
CA ASP A 150 -13.13 -10.58 20.97
C ASP A 150 -11.95 -10.53 20.01
N PHE A 151 -12.01 -9.68 18.98
CA PHE A 151 -10.90 -9.50 18.05
C PHE A 151 -9.65 -8.91 18.71
N LEU A 152 -9.80 -8.00 19.68
CA LEU A 152 -8.67 -7.52 20.48
C LEU A 152 -7.96 -8.66 21.21
N ASN A 153 -8.72 -9.58 21.81
CA ASN A 153 -8.15 -10.73 22.52
C ASN A 153 -7.44 -11.69 21.56
N GLU A 154 -8.01 -11.91 20.39
CA GLU A 154 -7.40 -12.70 19.31
C GLU A 154 -6.08 -12.08 18.87
N MET A 155 -6.05 -10.80 18.55
CA MET A 155 -4.85 -10.11 18.10
C MET A 155 -3.75 -10.06 19.16
N ARG A 156 -4.11 -9.92 20.44
CA ARG A 156 -3.14 -10.02 21.55
C ARG A 156 -2.52 -11.40 21.67
N GLN A 157 -3.31 -12.45 21.47
CA GLN A 157 -2.77 -13.81 21.47
C GLN A 157 -1.90 -14.04 20.24
N TYR A 158 -2.32 -13.57 19.09
CA TYR A 158 -1.59 -13.70 17.84
C TYR A 158 -0.22 -13.00 17.88
N ASP A 159 -0.17 -11.80 18.46
CA ASP A 159 1.08 -11.07 18.70
C ASP A 159 1.97 -11.78 19.74
N ALA A 160 1.40 -12.26 20.84
CA ALA A 160 2.11 -13.02 21.87
C ALA A 160 2.70 -14.35 21.34
N ASP A 161 2.08 -14.95 20.34
CA ASP A 161 2.56 -16.14 19.63
C ASP A 161 3.69 -15.82 18.64
N GLY A 162 4.03 -14.52 18.45
CA GLY A 162 5.08 -14.05 17.53
C GLY A 162 4.69 -14.15 16.05
N LYS A 163 3.39 -14.18 15.74
CA LYS A 163 2.88 -14.33 14.38
C LYS A 163 2.61 -13.01 13.67
N LEU A 164 2.57 -11.90 14.42
CA LEU A 164 2.30 -10.59 13.84
C LEU A 164 3.54 -10.09 13.10
N ARG A 165 3.42 -9.94 11.78
CA ARG A 165 4.50 -9.54 10.88
C ARG A 165 4.42 -8.09 10.43
N ILE A 166 3.23 -7.45 10.54
CA ILE A 166 2.96 -6.06 10.14
C ILE A 166 2.68 -5.23 11.37
N ARG A 167 3.26 -4.01 11.44
CA ARG A 167 2.94 -3.09 12.55
C ARG A 167 1.47 -2.71 12.51
N THR A 168 0.76 -3.03 13.56
CA THR A 168 -0.69 -2.88 13.65
C THR A 168 -1.08 -1.94 14.77
N SER A 169 -1.96 -0.98 14.49
CA SER A 169 -2.61 -0.11 15.47
C SER A 169 -4.11 -0.38 15.48
N LEU A 170 -4.63 -0.93 16.57
CA LEU A 170 -6.04 -1.29 16.70
C LEU A 170 -6.86 -0.11 17.20
N TYR A 171 -8.02 0.14 16.58
CA TYR A 171 -9.00 1.14 17.01
C TYR A 171 -10.26 0.46 17.52
N LEU A 172 -10.54 0.71 18.79
CA LEU A 172 -11.62 0.06 19.54
C LEU A 172 -12.96 0.66 19.13
N ILE A 173 -13.93 -0.16 18.78
CA ILE A 173 -15.22 0.29 18.29
C ILE A 173 -16.11 0.84 19.44
N TYR A 174 -16.64 2.06 19.26
CA TYR A 174 -17.64 2.68 20.12
C TYR A 174 -19.07 2.36 19.67
N ASN A 175 -19.37 2.54 18.38
CA ASN A 175 -20.65 2.22 17.78
C ASN A 175 -20.45 1.53 16.41
N THR A 176 -21.47 0.78 15.97
CA THR A 176 -21.47 0.12 14.68
C THR A 176 -21.80 1.10 13.56
N ASN A 177 -21.56 0.69 12.30
CA ASN A 177 -21.98 1.41 11.10
C ASN A 177 -23.51 1.48 10.93
N CYS A 178 -24.28 0.75 11.74
CA CYS A 178 -25.75 0.85 11.84
C CYS A 178 -26.20 1.84 12.93
N GLY A 179 -25.28 2.33 13.76
CA GLY A 179 -25.52 3.29 14.85
C GLY A 179 -25.69 2.67 16.23
N ASP A 180 -25.61 1.34 16.38
CA ASP A 180 -25.74 0.69 17.67
C ASP A 180 -24.49 0.93 18.52
N ILE A 181 -24.65 1.43 19.74
CA ILE A 181 -23.56 1.64 20.70
C ILE A 181 -23.15 0.28 21.27
N VAL A 182 -21.84 -0.06 21.18
CA VAL A 182 -21.31 -1.37 21.55
C VAL A 182 -21.03 -1.47 23.06
N GLY A 183 -20.99 -0.35 23.77
CA GLY A 183 -20.76 -0.29 25.21
C GLY A 183 -19.45 0.40 25.58
N ASP A 184 -19.11 0.32 26.86
CA ASP A 184 -18.03 1.09 27.48
C ASP A 184 -16.71 0.30 27.66
N TRP A 185 -16.64 -0.91 27.15
CA TRP A 185 -15.50 -1.82 27.33
C TRP A 185 -14.15 -1.23 26.88
N TRP A 186 -14.16 -0.37 25.87
CA TRP A 186 -12.97 0.31 25.36
C TRP A 186 -12.31 1.22 26.41
N LYS A 187 -13.06 1.70 27.40
CA LYS A 187 -12.57 2.57 28.48
C LYS A 187 -11.57 1.86 29.41
N ASP A 188 -11.68 0.54 29.51
CA ASP A 188 -10.80 -0.30 30.32
C ASP A 188 -9.52 -0.74 29.59
N VAL A 189 -9.36 -0.33 28.32
CA VAL A 189 -8.23 -0.70 27.46
C VAL A 189 -7.42 0.55 27.10
N PRO A 190 -6.34 0.86 27.83
CA PRO A 190 -5.54 2.08 27.55
C PRO A 190 -4.85 2.02 26.19
N PRO A 191 -4.62 3.17 25.55
CA PRO A 191 -3.80 3.22 24.35
C PRO A 191 -2.34 2.88 24.67
N THR A 192 -1.64 2.27 23.69
CA THR A 192 -0.23 1.94 23.82
C THR A 192 0.58 2.65 22.72
N ARG A 193 1.79 3.12 23.06
CA ARG A 193 2.64 3.89 22.14
C ARG A 193 4.13 3.66 22.36
N GLU A 194 4.48 2.53 22.99
CA GLU A 194 5.88 2.21 23.22
C GLU A 194 6.60 1.95 21.89
N PRO A 195 7.79 2.53 21.67
CA PRO A 195 8.55 2.30 20.45
C PRO A 195 8.84 0.81 20.24
N GLY A 196 8.69 0.34 18.99
CA GLY A 196 9.00 -1.03 18.58
C GLY A 196 7.87 -2.03 18.75
N GLU A 197 6.81 -1.73 19.48
CA GLU A 197 5.66 -2.64 19.59
C GLU A 197 5.02 -2.88 18.21
N MET A 198 4.88 -4.15 17.85
CA MET A 198 4.19 -4.54 16.63
C MET A 198 2.69 -4.25 16.76
N LEU A 199 2.06 -4.71 17.85
CA LEU A 199 0.65 -4.46 18.14
C LEU A 199 0.50 -3.27 19.09
N ARG A 200 -0.32 -2.27 18.69
CA ARG A 200 -0.68 -1.11 19.52
C ARG A 200 -2.18 -0.92 19.61
N ILE A 201 -2.61 -0.32 20.69
CA ILE A 201 -3.95 0.25 20.82
C ILE A 201 -3.84 1.72 20.41
N GLY A 202 -4.33 2.05 19.21
CA GLY A 202 -4.23 3.40 18.61
C GLY A 202 -5.24 4.38 19.20
N GLY A 203 -6.51 3.95 19.32
CA GLY A 203 -7.57 4.84 19.74
C GLY A 203 -8.96 4.20 19.71
N VAL A 204 -9.96 5.05 19.51
CA VAL A 204 -11.38 4.68 19.43
C VAL A 204 -11.93 5.04 18.05
N LYS A 205 -12.67 4.13 17.44
CA LYS A 205 -13.42 4.32 16.19
C LYS A 205 -14.86 4.63 16.49
N ILE A 206 -15.37 5.71 15.87
CA ILE A 206 -16.79 6.05 15.87
C ILE A 206 -17.32 6.26 14.45
N PHE A 207 -18.62 6.04 14.28
CA PHE A 207 -19.34 6.30 13.03
C PHE A 207 -20.29 7.48 13.24
N ALA A 208 -20.04 8.60 12.56
CA ALA A 208 -20.91 9.78 12.59
C ALA A 208 -22.10 9.63 11.63
N ASP A 209 -21.92 8.90 10.54
CA ASP A 209 -22.99 8.57 9.59
C ASP A 209 -22.84 7.14 9.05
N GLY A 210 -23.70 6.78 8.09
CA GLY A 210 -23.68 5.47 7.45
C GLY A 210 -22.82 5.43 6.20
N GLY A 211 -22.47 4.21 5.81
CA GLY A 211 -21.80 3.87 4.56
C GLY A 211 -22.43 2.61 3.97
N SER A 212 -22.28 1.48 4.65
CA SER A 212 -22.81 0.19 4.20
C SER A 212 -24.22 -0.14 4.77
N CYS A 213 -24.48 0.14 6.05
CA CYS A 213 -25.76 -0.19 6.70
C CYS A 213 -26.78 0.96 6.58
N LYS A 214 -26.33 2.19 6.70
CA LYS A 214 -27.11 3.43 6.59
C LYS A 214 -26.54 4.27 5.46
N ARG A 215 -27.27 5.32 5.04
CA ARG A 215 -26.79 6.21 3.99
C ARG A 215 -25.96 7.37 4.58
N PRO A 216 -24.97 7.89 3.82
CA PRO A 216 -24.25 9.10 4.19
C PRO A 216 -25.21 10.26 4.52
N ALA A 217 -24.88 11.05 5.55
CA ALA A 217 -25.67 12.18 6.01
C ALA A 217 -25.36 13.43 5.17
N LEU A 218 -26.29 13.82 4.29
CA LEU A 218 -26.13 14.92 3.35
C LEU A 218 -26.99 16.12 3.73
N SER A 219 -26.57 17.33 3.38
CA SER A 219 -27.37 18.55 3.49
C SER A 219 -28.37 18.73 2.34
N TYR A 220 -28.36 17.85 1.34
CA TYR A 220 -29.18 17.87 0.14
C TYR A 220 -29.73 16.47 -0.18
N GLU A 221 -30.76 16.42 -1.01
CA GLU A 221 -31.27 15.16 -1.57
C GLU A 221 -30.54 14.82 -2.87
N THR A 222 -30.05 13.57 -3.01
CA THR A 222 -29.43 13.09 -4.27
C THR A 222 -30.45 12.95 -5.40
N SER A 223 -31.71 12.70 -5.06
CA SER A 223 -32.86 12.71 -5.97
C SER A 223 -34.12 13.12 -5.19
N PRO A 224 -35.15 13.67 -5.85
CA PRO A 224 -36.38 14.09 -5.17
C PRO A 224 -36.99 12.97 -4.33
N GLY A 225 -37.14 13.22 -3.02
CA GLY A 225 -37.71 12.30 -2.06
C GLY A 225 -36.73 11.23 -1.54
N SER A 226 -35.43 11.30 -1.89
CA SER A 226 -34.42 10.37 -1.35
C SER A 226 -34.15 10.60 0.15
N GLY A 227 -34.48 11.78 0.67
CA GLY A 227 -34.11 12.20 2.03
C GLY A 227 -32.62 12.53 2.18
N LEU A 228 -32.25 12.93 3.38
CA LEU A 228 -30.92 13.50 3.68
C LEU A 228 -29.91 12.50 4.25
N GLY A 229 -30.20 11.19 4.23
CA GLY A 229 -29.37 10.18 4.87
C GLY A 229 -29.46 10.20 6.40
N ASP A 230 -28.57 9.45 7.05
CA ASP A 230 -28.68 9.11 8.46
C ASP A 230 -27.47 9.63 9.24
N LEU A 231 -27.65 10.69 10.03
CA LEU A 231 -26.65 11.14 11.00
C LEU A 231 -26.80 10.26 12.25
N LEU A 232 -25.77 9.48 12.56
CA LEU A 232 -25.78 8.53 13.69
C LEU A 232 -25.39 9.22 15.01
N LEU A 233 -24.43 10.16 14.95
CA LEU A 233 -23.98 10.97 16.07
C LEU A 233 -23.96 12.44 15.64
N ASN A 234 -24.55 13.32 16.45
CA ASN A 234 -24.42 14.76 16.25
C ASN A 234 -23.16 15.32 16.94
N GLY A 235 -22.85 16.61 16.70
CA GLY A 235 -21.64 17.25 17.25
C GLY A 235 -21.52 17.16 18.77
N ASP A 236 -22.61 17.36 19.52
CA ASP A 236 -22.59 17.27 21.00
C ASP A 236 -22.28 15.82 21.48
N GLN A 237 -22.82 14.82 20.82
CA GLN A 237 -22.55 13.42 21.12
C GLN A 237 -21.10 13.06 20.81
N ILE A 238 -20.59 13.51 19.66
CA ILE A 238 -19.18 13.34 19.26
C ILE A 238 -18.26 14.04 20.28
N ALA A 239 -18.57 15.28 20.67
CA ALA A 239 -17.81 16.02 21.68
C ALA A 239 -17.71 15.24 23.00
N GLY A 240 -18.82 14.64 23.44
CA GLY A 240 -18.85 13.81 24.63
C GLY A 240 -17.90 12.61 24.55
N VAL A 241 -17.90 11.89 23.42
CA VAL A 241 -17.00 10.74 23.20
C VAL A 241 -15.55 11.20 23.10
N VAL A 242 -15.26 12.30 22.39
CA VAL A 242 -13.91 12.84 22.24
C VAL A 242 -13.34 13.27 23.59
N LEU A 243 -14.10 13.99 24.44
CA LEU A 243 -13.68 14.39 25.78
C LEU A 243 -13.36 13.18 26.66
N GLU A 244 -14.21 12.17 26.63
CA GLU A 244 -13.99 10.95 27.41
C GLU A 244 -12.75 10.20 26.91
N ALA A 245 -12.59 10.02 25.59
CA ALA A 245 -11.43 9.40 24.99
C ALA A 245 -10.13 10.13 25.33
N GLN A 246 -10.10 11.46 25.23
CA GLN A 246 -8.96 12.29 25.65
C GLN A 246 -8.59 12.08 27.12
N SER A 247 -9.58 12.01 28.01
CA SER A 247 -9.34 11.79 29.44
C SER A 247 -8.62 10.46 29.73
N LEU A 248 -8.76 9.49 28.83
CA LEU A 248 -8.14 8.17 28.89
C LEU A 248 -6.89 8.05 27.98
N GLY A 249 -6.50 9.11 27.29
CA GLY A 249 -5.31 9.15 26.42
C GLY A 249 -5.54 8.69 24.98
N HIS A 250 -6.78 8.39 24.58
CA HIS A 250 -7.12 7.89 23.26
C HIS A 250 -7.22 8.99 22.19
N GLN A 251 -6.76 8.67 20.98
CA GLN A 251 -7.18 9.33 19.76
C GLN A 251 -8.61 8.88 19.38
N VAL A 252 -9.40 9.72 18.72
CA VAL A 252 -10.66 9.32 18.10
C VAL A 252 -10.55 9.42 16.58
N ALA A 253 -10.94 8.34 15.89
CA ALA A 253 -11.07 8.26 14.45
C ALA A 253 -12.56 8.23 14.08
N ILE A 254 -13.02 9.22 13.32
CA ILE A 254 -14.45 9.49 13.08
C ILE A 254 -14.78 9.20 11.62
N HIS A 255 -15.53 8.12 11.35
CA HIS A 255 -16.10 7.89 10.03
C HIS A 255 -17.13 8.99 9.71
N ALA A 256 -16.91 9.70 8.61
CA ALA A 256 -17.82 10.71 8.11
C ALA A 256 -17.72 10.82 6.58
N LEU A 257 -18.74 10.35 5.89
CA LEU A 257 -18.85 10.39 4.42
C LEU A 257 -19.60 11.64 3.95
N GLY A 258 -20.78 11.90 4.51
CA GLY A 258 -21.62 13.02 4.13
C GLY A 258 -21.18 14.34 4.76
N ASP A 259 -21.47 15.45 4.09
CA ASP A 259 -21.10 16.79 4.54
C ASP A 259 -21.68 17.16 5.92
N ARG A 260 -22.87 16.65 6.29
CA ARG A 260 -23.44 16.84 7.63
C ARG A 260 -22.72 16.04 8.71
N ALA A 261 -22.20 14.86 8.36
CA ALA A 261 -21.41 14.06 9.28
C ALA A 261 -20.01 14.69 9.49
N ILE A 262 -19.41 15.21 8.42
CA ILE A 262 -18.16 15.97 8.50
C ILE A 262 -18.35 17.22 9.37
N GLU A 263 -19.43 17.98 9.17
CA GLU A 263 -19.75 19.12 10.02
C GLU A 263 -19.89 18.72 11.50
N ALA A 264 -20.64 17.65 11.78
CA ALA A 264 -20.81 17.15 13.14
C ALA A 264 -19.49 16.67 13.76
N ALA A 265 -18.60 16.04 12.97
CA ALA A 265 -17.28 15.63 13.43
C ALA A 265 -16.38 16.83 13.76
N LEU A 266 -16.35 17.85 12.89
CA LEU A 266 -15.64 19.11 13.13
C LEU A 266 -16.18 19.83 14.37
N ASP A 267 -17.49 19.97 14.50
CA ASP A 267 -18.15 20.58 15.67
C ASP A 267 -17.78 19.85 16.96
N GLY A 268 -17.81 18.52 16.93
CA GLY A 268 -17.52 17.69 18.07
C GLY A 268 -16.05 17.78 18.52
N ILE A 269 -15.10 17.72 17.56
CA ILE A 269 -13.67 17.86 17.86
C ILE A 269 -13.38 19.28 18.37
N GLU A 270 -13.86 20.32 17.70
CA GLU A 270 -13.65 21.72 18.06
C GLU A 270 -14.16 22.00 19.47
N SER A 271 -15.39 21.54 19.78
CA SER A 271 -16.00 21.67 21.10
C SER A 271 -15.19 20.96 22.19
N ALA A 272 -14.70 19.74 21.92
CA ALA A 272 -13.92 18.98 22.89
C ALA A 272 -12.51 19.57 23.13
N LEU A 273 -11.91 20.18 22.11
CA LEU A 273 -10.62 20.84 22.24
C LEU A 273 -10.68 22.16 23.01
N ASP A 274 -11.83 22.84 23.03
CA ASP A 274 -12.03 24.13 23.71
C ASP A 274 -10.87 25.13 23.43
N GLY A 275 -10.50 25.25 22.15
CA GLY A 275 -9.43 26.12 21.68
C GLY A 275 -8.00 25.64 21.94
N GLN A 276 -7.83 24.43 22.47
CA GLN A 276 -6.51 23.82 22.61
C GLN A 276 -6.07 23.15 21.30
N PRO A 277 -4.74 23.03 21.03
CA PRO A 277 -4.26 22.29 19.87
C PRO A 277 -4.67 20.81 19.91
N ASN A 278 -4.94 20.23 18.73
CA ASN A 278 -5.28 18.82 18.56
C ASN A 278 -4.06 17.88 18.76
N THR A 279 -3.53 17.85 19.98
CA THR A 279 -2.34 17.01 20.30
C THR A 279 -2.65 15.51 20.29
N PHE A 280 -3.93 15.15 20.39
CA PHE A 280 -4.40 13.77 20.24
C PHE A 280 -4.54 13.35 18.78
N ARG A 281 -4.32 14.28 17.83
CA ARG A 281 -4.44 14.01 16.40
C ARG A 281 -5.79 13.39 16.05
N HIS A 282 -6.89 13.83 16.68
CA HIS A 282 -8.24 13.38 16.32
C HIS A 282 -8.46 13.58 14.84
N ARG A 283 -9.11 12.60 14.19
CA ARG A 283 -9.13 12.55 12.75
C ARG A 283 -10.51 12.20 12.19
N ILE A 284 -10.75 12.63 10.96
CA ILE A 284 -11.94 12.34 10.19
C ILE A 284 -11.56 11.42 9.04
N GLU A 285 -12.29 10.32 8.92
CA GLU A 285 -12.08 9.29 7.93
C GLU A 285 -12.91 9.54 6.68
N HIS A 286 -12.37 9.18 5.50
CA HIS A 286 -12.99 9.19 4.19
C HIS A 286 -13.14 10.58 3.57
N ASN A 287 -13.78 11.54 4.23
CA ASN A 287 -13.92 12.90 3.75
C ASN A 287 -14.51 12.96 2.32
N ALA A 288 -15.61 12.25 2.09
CA ALA A 288 -16.12 12.01 0.75
C ALA A 288 -16.85 13.23 0.16
N ILE A 289 -17.67 13.94 0.95
CA ILE A 289 -18.46 15.10 0.50
C ILE A 289 -17.99 16.34 1.24
N LEU A 290 -17.09 17.07 0.61
CA LEU A 290 -16.41 18.23 1.18
C LEU A 290 -17.13 19.54 0.86
N ARG A 291 -18.05 19.95 1.74
CA ARG A 291 -18.76 21.24 1.61
C ARG A 291 -17.78 22.40 1.76
N PRO A 292 -17.79 23.40 0.84
CA PRO A 292 -16.74 24.43 0.78
C PRO A 292 -16.57 25.27 2.05
N ASP A 293 -17.63 25.52 2.81
CA ASP A 293 -17.57 26.29 4.06
C ASP A 293 -16.90 25.51 5.21
N LEU A 294 -16.77 24.18 5.10
CA LEU A 294 -16.12 23.35 6.11
C LEU A 294 -14.61 23.25 5.89
N LEU A 295 -14.13 23.47 4.66
CA LEU A 295 -12.73 23.26 4.31
C LEU A 295 -11.74 24.02 5.20
N PRO A 296 -11.91 25.34 5.48
CA PRO A 296 -10.95 26.06 6.33
C PRO A 296 -10.86 25.52 7.77
N ARG A 297 -11.93 24.92 8.27
CA ARG A 297 -12.03 24.42 9.65
C ARG A 297 -11.04 23.30 9.94
N TYR A 298 -10.68 22.50 8.93
CA TYR A 298 -9.67 21.44 9.11
C TYR A 298 -8.33 21.99 9.61
N GLY A 299 -7.84 23.04 8.97
CA GLY A 299 -6.60 23.69 9.38
C GLY A 299 -6.75 24.51 10.67
N GLU A 300 -7.89 25.17 10.87
CA GLU A 300 -8.16 25.96 12.08
C GLU A 300 -8.22 25.10 13.34
N ILE A 301 -8.79 23.91 13.26
CA ILE A 301 -8.91 22.95 14.37
C ILE A 301 -7.66 22.06 14.44
N GLY A 302 -6.94 21.86 13.33
CA GLY A 302 -5.80 20.95 13.20
C GLY A 302 -6.23 19.48 13.16
N VAL A 303 -7.36 19.19 12.52
CA VAL A 303 -7.86 17.83 12.33
C VAL A 303 -7.00 17.08 11.33
N VAL A 304 -6.68 15.82 11.58
CA VAL A 304 -6.07 14.94 10.58
C VAL A 304 -7.17 14.41 9.66
N ALA A 305 -7.01 14.57 8.35
CA ALA A 305 -7.91 13.99 7.38
C ALA A 305 -7.34 12.67 6.85
N THR A 306 -8.18 11.64 6.63
CA THR A 306 -7.77 10.44 5.90
C THR A 306 -8.57 10.29 4.62
N ILE A 307 -7.89 9.99 3.53
CA ILE A 307 -8.46 9.91 2.18
C ILE A 307 -7.93 8.69 1.44
N PHE A 308 -8.57 8.30 0.35
CA PHE A 308 -8.17 7.16 -0.48
C PHE A 308 -8.00 7.56 -1.95
N GLY A 309 -7.09 6.89 -2.68
CA GLY A 309 -6.79 7.22 -4.08
C GLY A 309 -7.82 6.64 -5.03
N THR A 310 -8.24 5.43 -4.76
CA THR A 310 -9.19 4.71 -5.60
C THR A 310 -10.55 5.36 -5.56
N PHE A 311 -11.12 5.50 -6.74
CA PHE A 311 -12.48 5.97 -6.89
C PHE A 311 -13.30 4.89 -7.61
N PRO A 312 -14.47 4.48 -7.10
CA PRO A 312 -15.31 3.46 -7.73
C PRO A 312 -16.00 3.99 -8.99
N SER A 313 -15.23 4.40 -9.98
CA SER A 313 -15.74 4.94 -11.24
C SER A 313 -16.41 3.88 -12.12
N CYS A 314 -16.06 2.60 -11.92
CA CYS A 314 -16.73 1.47 -12.58
C CYS A 314 -18.03 1.05 -11.87
N VAL A 315 -18.18 1.41 -10.63
CA VAL A 315 -19.41 1.14 -9.90
C VAL A 315 -20.32 2.34 -10.09
N ASP A 316 -21.44 2.15 -10.77
CA ASP A 316 -22.50 3.14 -10.77
C ASP A 316 -22.92 3.37 -9.31
N PHE A 317 -22.37 4.42 -8.70
CA PHE A 317 -23.11 5.00 -7.60
C PHE A 317 -24.46 5.39 -8.19
N ALA A 318 -25.47 4.62 -7.82
CA ALA A 318 -26.80 4.69 -8.42
C ALA A 318 -27.40 6.11 -8.42
N ASN A 319 -26.82 7.06 -7.68
CA ASN A 319 -27.22 8.44 -7.61
C ASN A 319 -26.02 9.35 -7.30
N PRO A 320 -25.25 9.79 -8.31
CA PRO A 320 -24.25 10.84 -8.10
C PRO A 320 -24.93 12.09 -7.56
N SER A 321 -24.20 12.87 -6.78
CA SER A 321 -24.72 14.14 -6.27
C SER A 321 -25.14 15.06 -7.43
N PRO A 322 -26.31 15.69 -7.35
CA PRO A 322 -26.74 16.62 -8.39
C PRO A 322 -25.92 17.92 -8.32
N PRO A 323 -25.75 18.64 -9.45
CA PRO A 323 -25.11 19.96 -9.43
C PRO A 323 -25.84 20.93 -8.49
N PRO A 324 -25.13 21.80 -7.74
CA PRO A 324 -23.64 21.93 -7.73
C PRO A 324 -22.92 20.99 -6.75
N TYR A 325 -23.62 20.12 -6.05
CA TYR A 325 -23.09 19.28 -4.97
C TYR A 325 -22.12 18.20 -5.46
N ASN A 326 -22.19 17.85 -6.75
CA ASN A 326 -21.22 16.95 -7.38
C ASN A 326 -19.78 17.48 -7.30
N GLU A 327 -19.57 18.78 -7.25
CA GLU A 327 -18.24 19.40 -7.09
C GLU A 327 -17.67 19.23 -5.67
N TRP A 328 -18.46 18.76 -4.71
CA TRP A 328 -18.02 18.47 -3.35
C TRP A 328 -17.51 17.03 -3.19
N GLU A 329 -17.81 16.18 -4.18
CA GLU A 329 -17.42 14.78 -4.14
C GLU A 329 -15.92 14.65 -4.34
N TRP A 330 -15.23 14.08 -3.34
CA TRP A 330 -13.82 13.72 -3.42
C TRP A 330 -12.90 14.90 -3.80
N ALA A 331 -13.23 16.09 -3.37
CA ALA A 331 -12.53 17.34 -3.70
C ALA A 331 -11.26 17.51 -2.84
N TRP A 332 -10.33 16.56 -2.94
CA TRP A 332 -9.18 16.49 -2.04
C TRP A 332 -8.05 17.46 -2.38
N ASP A 333 -7.86 17.80 -3.64
CA ASP A 333 -6.99 18.91 -4.05
C ASP A 333 -7.45 20.23 -3.45
N THR A 334 -8.78 20.49 -3.49
CA THR A 334 -9.40 21.66 -2.89
C THR A 334 -9.21 21.70 -1.37
N LEU A 335 -9.28 20.54 -0.69
CA LEU A 335 -9.00 20.43 0.74
C LEU A 335 -7.54 20.81 1.06
N LEU A 336 -6.60 20.33 0.27
CA LEU A 336 -5.17 20.62 0.42
C LEU A 336 -4.84 22.08 0.11
N GLU A 337 -5.45 22.64 -0.94
CA GLU A 337 -5.27 24.04 -1.32
C GLU A 337 -5.81 25.00 -0.24
N ALA A 338 -6.96 24.66 0.34
CA ALA A 338 -7.56 25.45 1.43
C ALA A 338 -6.75 25.39 2.72
N ASN A 339 -5.94 24.34 2.92
CA ASN A 339 -5.22 24.07 4.16
C ASN A 339 -3.76 23.70 3.94
N PRO A 340 -2.89 24.62 3.51
CA PRO A 340 -1.47 24.35 3.37
C PRO A 340 -0.85 23.84 4.66
N GLY A 341 -0.26 22.65 4.63
CA GLY A 341 0.36 22.02 5.81
C GLY A 341 -0.59 21.19 6.67
N LEU A 342 -1.82 20.95 6.22
CA LEU A 342 -2.70 19.97 6.84
C LEU A 342 -2.09 18.57 6.78
N HIS A 343 -2.18 17.82 7.87
CA HIS A 343 -1.86 16.41 7.88
C HIS A 343 -2.99 15.63 7.20
N VAL A 344 -2.68 15.07 6.04
CA VAL A 344 -3.62 14.22 5.27
C VAL A 344 -2.97 12.86 5.07
N ALA A 345 -3.60 11.83 5.60
CA ALA A 345 -3.14 10.44 5.52
C ALA A 345 -3.91 9.66 4.44
N TRP A 346 -3.28 8.64 3.90
CA TRP A 346 -3.92 7.67 3.02
C TRP A 346 -4.55 6.53 3.81
N HIS A 347 -5.61 5.94 3.25
CA HIS A 347 -6.18 4.68 3.72
C HIS A 347 -6.73 3.84 2.54
N GLY A 348 -6.69 2.50 2.68
CA GLY A 348 -7.27 1.57 1.72
C GLY A 348 -8.74 1.25 1.98
N ASP A 349 -9.16 1.23 3.24
CA ASP A 349 -10.49 0.77 3.69
C ASP A 349 -10.86 -0.63 3.19
N ASP A 350 -9.84 -1.45 2.93
CA ASP A 350 -10.01 -2.82 2.45
C ASP A 350 -10.78 -3.69 3.48
N PRO A 351 -11.67 -4.58 3.06
CA PRO A 351 -12.03 -4.99 1.70
C PRO A 351 -13.17 -4.20 1.07
N TYR A 352 -13.61 -3.10 1.68
CA TYR A 352 -14.80 -2.33 1.26
C TYR A 352 -14.52 -1.41 0.08
N ILE A 353 -13.28 -0.95 -0.06
CA ILE A 353 -12.75 -0.25 -1.22
C ILE A 353 -11.62 -1.12 -1.77
N ARG A 354 -11.54 -1.28 -3.07
CA ARG A 354 -10.48 -2.04 -3.75
C ARG A 354 -9.76 -1.13 -4.73
N PRO A 355 -8.55 -1.45 -5.12
CA PRO A 355 -7.74 -2.66 -4.82
C PRO A 355 -6.92 -2.52 -3.53
N ILE A 356 -6.39 -3.65 -3.00
CA ILE A 356 -5.47 -3.65 -1.86
C ILE A 356 -4.10 -3.03 -2.20
N SER A 357 -3.78 -2.87 -3.47
CA SER A 357 -2.49 -2.38 -3.93
C SER A 357 -2.32 -0.86 -3.74
N PRO A 358 -1.39 -0.38 -2.87
CA PRO A 358 -1.10 1.04 -2.75
C PRO A 358 -0.64 1.70 -4.06
N ILE A 359 -0.06 0.94 -4.98
CA ILE A 359 0.32 1.47 -6.30
C ILE A 359 -0.91 1.81 -7.14
N LEU A 360 -1.97 1.00 -7.05
CA LEU A 360 -3.24 1.31 -7.73
C LEU A 360 -3.98 2.47 -7.03
N GLU A 361 -3.86 2.58 -5.73
CA GLU A 361 -4.31 3.75 -4.97
C GLU A 361 -3.57 5.04 -5.42
N LEU A 362 -2.24 4.95 -5.58
CA LEU A 362 -1.44 6.05 -6.13
C LEU A 362 -1.89 6.41 -7.56
N TYR A 363 -2.15 5.40 -8.41
CA TYR A 363 -2.71 5.61 -9.74
C TYR A 363 -4.05 6.37 -9.66
N GLY A 364 -4.93 5.99 -8.74
CA GLY A 364 -6.19 6.68 -8.48
C GLY A 364 -6.00 8.15 -8.06
N PHE A 365 -5.04 8.45 -7.20
CA PHE A 365 -4.71 9.83 -6.81
C PHE A 365 -4.25 10.68 -8.00
N VAL A 366 -3.39 10.15 -8.87
CA VAL A 366 -2.80 10.93 -9.96
C VAL A 366 -3.66 11.02 -11.21
N THR A 367 -4.65 10.13 -11.37
CA THR A 367 -5.51 10.10 -12.56
C THR A 367 -6.97 10.34 -12.27
N ARG A 368 -7.42 10.08 -11.05
CA ARG A 368 -8.83 9.96 -10.64
C ARG A 368 -9.60 8.88 -11.41
N ASN A 369 -8.88 7.96 -12.04
CA ASN A 369 -9.42 6.74 -12.62
C ASN A 369 -9.29 5.60 -11.62
N PHE A 370 -10.17 4.64 -11.74
CA PHE A 370 -10.08 3.36 -11.05
C PHE A 370 -9.34 2.35 -11.94
N ALA A 371 -8.40 1.62 -11.37
CA ALA A 371 -7.82 0.43 -11.99
C ALA A 371 -8.13 -0.79 -11.11
N ASP A 372 -8.60 -1.87 -11.72
CA ASP A 372 -8.88 -3.13 -11.01
C ASP A 372 -7.58 -3.87 -10.65
N ASP A 373 -7.66 -4.86 -9.78
CA ASP A 373 -6.53 -5.68 -9.32
C ASP A 373 -5.79 -6.36 -10.49
N ASP A 374 -6.49 -6.68 -11.58
CA ASP A 374 -5.92 -7.20 -12.83
C ASP A 374 -5.06 -6.18 -13.58
N ARG A 375 -5.11 -4.88 -13.18
CA ARG A 375 -4.39 -3.73 -13.77
C ARG A 375 -4.71 -3.48 -15.25
N THR A 376 -5.60 -4.23 -15.84
CA THR A 376 -6.00 -4.11 -17.27
C THR A 376 -7.35 -3.43 -17.43
N THR A 377 -8.23 -3.58 -16.46
CA THR A 377 -9.53 -2.93 -16.41
C THR A 377 -9.40 -1.55 -15.79
N VAL A 378 -9.54 -0.51 -16.62
CA VAL A 378 -9.48 0.89 -16.17
C VAL A 378 -10.81 1.58 -16.46
N CYS A 379 -11.40 2.18 -15.43
CA CYS A 379 -12.60 2.99 -15.55
C CYS A 379 -12.30 4.46 -15.29
N GLU A 380 -12.75 5.31 -16.21
CA GLU A 380 -12.53 6.75 -16.11
C GLU A 380 -13.40 7.38 -15.02
N GLY A 381 -12.80 8.25 -14.22
CA GLY A 381 -13.51 9.11 -13.27
C GLY A 381 -14.47 10.06 -14.00
N LYS A 382 -15.51 10.51 -13.29
CA LYS A 382 -16.43 11.54 -13.80
C LYS A 382 -15.68 12.87 -14.00
N ASP A 383 -16.16 13.72 -14.92
CA ASP A 383 -15.46 14.95 -15.31
C ASP A 383 -15.10 15.85 -14.11
N TRP A 384 -16.05 16.06 -13.18
CA TRP A 384 -15.84 16.91 -12.00
C TRP A 384 -14.86 16.33 -10.97
N ILE A 385 -14.60 15.02 -11.03
CA ILE A 385 -13.64 14.33 -10.16
C ILE A 385 -12.25 14.39 -10.78
N ARG A 386 -12.15 14.27 -12.12
CA ARG A 386 -10.87 14.27 -12.85
C ARG A 386 -10.09 15.57 -12.69
N ASP A 387 -10.78 16.69 -12.42
CA ASP A 387 -10.13 17.97 -12.14
C ASP A 387 -9.46 18.01 -10.75
N ASN A 388 -9.72 17.02 -9.88
CA ASN A 388 -9.19 16.90 -8.51
C ASN A 388 -8.01 15.93 -8.39
N THR A 389 -7.08 15.93 -9.34
CA THR A 389 -5.89 15.05 -9.31
C THR A 389 -4.84 15.55 -8.33
N LEU A 390 -4.15 14.62 -7.67
CA LEU A 390 -2.94 14.92 -6.91
C LEU A 390 -1.71 14.48 -7.71
N THR A 391 -0.56 15.09 -7.43
CA THR A 391 0.70 14.58 -7.97
C THR A 391 1.23 13.42 -7.12
N ALA A 392 2.11 12.59 -7.68
CA ALA A 392 2.76 11.53 -6.91
C ALA A 392 3.61 12.09 -5.75
N GLU A 393 4.18 13.30 -5.92
CA GLU A 393 4.90 14.02 -4.85
C GLU A 393 4.00 14.42 -3.69
N GLN A 394 2.71 14.67 -3.94
CA GLN A 394 1.72 14.93 -2.89
C GLN A 394 1.21 13.64 -2.26
N ALA A 395 0.94 12.62 -3.06
CA ALA A 395 0.32 11.38 -2.60
C ALA A 395 1.28 10.46 -1.81
N LEU A 396 2.52 10.25 -2.26
CA LEU A 396 3.45 9.35 -1.58
C LEU A 396 3.74 9.71 -0.12
N PRO A 397 3.93 10.99 0.26
CA PRO A 397 3.99 11.36 1.67
C PRO A 397 2.73 10.99 2.46
N MET A 398 1.52 11.09 1.87
CA MET A 398 0.29 10.68 2.53
C MET A 398 0.27 9.17 2.80
N MET A 399 0.81 8.38 1.87
CA MET A 399 0.85 6.92 1.93
C MET A 399 1.97 6.38 2.82
N THR A 400 2.79 7.25 3.41
CA THR A 400 3.94 6.89 4.24
C THR A 400 4.00 7.75 5.50
N ARG A 401 4.64 8.92 5.43
CA ARG A 401 4.93 9.83 6.55
C ARG A 401 3.67 10.32 7.25
N GLU A 402 2.67 10.80 6.50
CA GLU A 402 1.46 11.39 7.06
C GLU A 402 0.55 10.31 7.67
N SER A 403 0.50 9.13 7.06
CA SER A 403 -0.19 7.96 7.64
C SER A 403 0.50 7.48 8.92
N ALA A 404 1.84 7.46 8.95
CA ALA A 404 2.57 7.17 10.18
C ALA A 404 2.27 8.22 11.27
N TYR A 405 2.18 9.52 10.90
CA TYR A 405 1.74 10.58 11.81
C TYR A 405 0.34 10.33 12.35
N ALA A 406 -0.61 9.98 11.48
CA ALA A 406 -1.99 9.70 11.89
C ALA A 406 -2.09 8.54 12.89
N LEU A 407 -1.16 7.58 12.83
CA LEU A 407 -1.08 6.41 13.72
C LEU A 407 -0.14 6.59 14.93
N PHE A 408 0.45 7.79 15.14
CA PHE A 408 1.49 8.03 16.15
C PHE A 408 2.72 7.11 16.02
N ARG A 409 3.02 6.69 14.79
CA ARG A 409 4.20 5.89 14.46
C ARG A 409 5.29 6.67 13.74
N ASP A 410 5.08 7.97 13.50
CA ASP A 410 6.02 8.88 12.84
C ASP A 410 7.40 8.98 13.51
N PRO A 411 7.60 8.76 14.83
CA PRO A 411 8.95 8.70 15.39
C PRO A 411 9.75 7.47 14.96
N GLU A 412 9.08 6.43 14.44
CA GLU A 412 9.65 5.10 14.21
C GLU A 412 9.73 4.72 12.73
N VAL A 413 8.72 5.07 11.93
CA VAL A 413 8.52 4.65 10.54
C VAL A 413 7.95 5.78 9.69
N GLY A 414 7.65 5.52 8.43
CA GLY A 414 7.02 6.45 7.48
C GLY A 414 8.01 7.34 6.72
N THR A 415 9.23 7.49 7.23
CA THR A 415 10.37 8.10 6.53
C THR A 415 11.62 7.26 6.73
N LEU A 416 12.59 7.35 5.82
CA LEU A 416 13.90 6.74 6.01
C LEU A 416 14.84 7.77 6.63
N GLU A 417 15.20 7.55 7.88
CA GLU A 417 16.08 8.41 8.67
C GLU A 417 16.92 7.58 9.62
N PRO A 418 18.18 7.99 9.92
CA PRO A 418 18.99 7.32 10.93
C PRO A 418 18.25 7.24 12.28
N GLY A 419 18.21 6.05 12.88
CA GLY A 419 17.53 5.75 14.14
C GLY A 419 16.11 5.23 14.00
N LYS A 420 15.44 5.40 12.85
CA LYS A 420 14.14 4.78 12.57
C LYS A 420 14.29 3.29 12.23
N TYR A 421 13.19 2.56 12.34
CA TYR A 421 13.16 1.15 11.94
C TYR A 421 13.38 1.01 10.43
N ALA A 422 14.05 -0.07 10.04
CA ALA A 422 14.24 -0.43 8.64
C ALA A 422 12.99 -1.11 8.08
N ASP A 423 11.91 -0.32 8.02
CA ASP A 423 10.63 -0.66 7.39
C ASP A 423 10.59 -0.02 6.01
N LEU A 424 10.91 -0.80 4.99
CA LEU A 424 11.13 -0.28 3.64
C LEU A 424 10.71 -1.28 2.55
N ILE A 425 10.53 -0.75 1.35
CA ILE A 425 10.20 -1.53 0.15
C ILE A 425 11.14 -1.21 -1.00
N ILE A 426 11.31 -2.18 -1.89
CA ILE A 426 11.94 -1.97 -3.20
C ILE A 426 10.86 -2.09 -4.26
N LEU A 427 10.76 -1.08 -5.11
CA LEU A 427 9.85 -1.02 -6.25
C LEU A 427 10.60 -1.30 -7.56
N SER A 428 9.90 -1.89 -8.54
CA SER A 428 10.43 -2.16 -9.88
C SER A 428 10.73 -0.88 -10.67
N ALA A 429 10.03 0.23 -10.38
CA ALA A 429 10.16 1.52 -11.04
C ALA A 429 10.08 2.67 -10.03
N ASN A 430 10.35 3.90 -10.48
CA ASN A 430 10.27 5.11 -9.66
C ASN A 430 8.91 5.80 -9.85
N PRO A 431 7.99 5.71 -8.88
CA PRO A 431 6.63 6.23 -9.03
C PRO A 431 6.56 7.75 -9.22
N LEU A 432 7.65 8.49 -8.91
CA LEU A 432 7.74 9.93 -9.19
C LEU A 432 8.08 10.27 -10.64
N THR A 433 8.52 9.30 -11.44
CA THR A 433 8.95 9.53 -12.84
C THR A 433 8.15 8.72 -13.84
N GLU A 434 7.36 7.77 -13.38
CA GLU A 434 6.47 6.99 -14.23
C GLU A 434 5.29 7.84 -14.75
N THR A 435 4.85 7.52 -15.97
CA THR A 435 3.57 8.04 -16.45
C THR A 435 2.42 7.26 -15.79
N PRO A 436 1.19 7.78 -15.78
CA PRO A 436 0.07 7.03 -15.24
C PRO A 436 -0.08 5.62 -15.81
N GLU A 437 0.17 5.43 -17.11
CA GLU A 437 0.06 4.14 -17.78
C GLU A 437 1.16 3.17 -17.31
N THR A 438 2.40 3.65 -17.16
CA THR A 438 3.52 2.81 -16.71
C THR A 438 3.54 2.63 -15.19
N LEU A 439 2.83 3.49 -14.44
CA LEU A 439 2.66 3.32 -13.00
C LEU A 439 1.91 2.01 -12.68
N LEU A 440 0.96 1.60 -13.53
CA LEU A 440 0.26 0.32 -13.41
C LEU A 440 1.20 -0.90 -13.51
N ASP A 441 2.36 -0.75 -14.16
CA ASP A 441 3.38 -1.79 -14.29
C ASP A 441 4.42 -1.75 -13.14
N THR A 442 4.18 -0.96 -12.10
CA THR A 442 5.05 -0.88 -10.93
C THR A 442 4.66 -1.91 -9.89
N TYR A 443 5.63 -2.72 -9.46
CA TYR A 443 5.44 -3.81 -8.50
C TYR A 443 6.39 -3.68 -7.32
N VAL A 444 5.99 -4.23 -6.18
CA VAL A 444 6.85 -4.41 -5.01
C VAL A 444 7.73 -5.63 -5.25
N LEU A 445 9.04 -5.44 -5.14
CA LEU A 445 10.05 -6.50 -5.33
C LEU A 445 10.55 -7.07 -4.00
N MET A 446 10.52 -6.26 -2.95
CA MET A 446 10.91 -6.67 -1.60
C MET A 446 10.18 -5.80 -0.58
N THR A 447 9.77 -6.41 0.52
CA THR A 447 9.27 -5.72 1.72
C THR A 447 10.09 -6.14 2.92
N MET A 448 10.56 -5.15 3.68
CA MET A 448 11.36 -5.33 4.88
C MET A 448 10.70 -4.64 6.06
N ILE A 449 10.66 -5.30 7.21
CA ILE A 449 10.18 -4.75 8.49
C ILE A 449 11.22 -5.02 9.56
N SER A 450 11.61 -3.99 10.30
CA SER A 450 12.66 -4.09 11.34
C SER A 450 13.94 -4.79 10.85
N GLY A 451 14.35 -4.50 9.60
CA GLY A 451 15.55 -5.09 8.99
C GLY A 451 15.40 -6.53 8.50
N ASN A 452 14.25 -7.17 8.74
CA ASN A 452 13.94 -8.51 8.26
C ASN A 452 13.18 -8.46 6.94
N VAL A 453 13.57 -9.28 5.97
CA VAL A 453 12.83 -9.43 4.72
C VAL A 453 11.58 -10.25 4.99
N GLU A 454 10.42 -9.64 4.84
CA GLU A 454 9.11 -10.26 5.04
C GLU A 454 8.47 -10.72 3.73
N TYR A 455 8.86 -10.12 2.61
CA TYR A 455 8.47 -10.53 1.27
C TYR A 455 9.60 -10.31 0.28
N CYS A 456 9.77 -11.26 -0.62
CA CYS A 456 10.70 -11.20 -1.74
C CYS A 456 9.99 -11.74 -2.98
N ALA A 457 9.79 -10.88 -3.97
CA ALA A 457 9.11 -11.27 -5.20
C ALA A 457 9.93 -12.32 -5.96
N PRO A 458 9.30 -13.32 -6.58
CA PRO A 458 9.97 -14.31 -7.39
C PRO A 458 10.88 -13.67 -8.45
N GLY A 459 12.12 -14.15 -8.56
CA GLY A 459 13.15 -13.57 -9.44
C GLY A 459 13.83 -12.30 -8.91
N SER A 460 13.51 -11.86 -7.69
CA SER A 460 14.11 -10.70 -7.04
C SER A 460 15.06 -11.06 -5.89
N GLU A 461 15.47 -12.29 -5.74
CA GLU A 461 16.26 -12.83 -4.62
C GLU A 461 17.59 -12.08 -4.44
N ALA A 462 18.16 -11.55 -5.52
CA ALA A 462 19.37 -10.72 -5.46
C ALA A 462 19.18 -9.40 -4.71
N LEU A 463 17.94 -8.94 -4.55
CA LEU A 463 17.57 -7.73 -3.80
C LEU A 463 17.25 -8.03 -2.33
N CYS A 464 17.10 -9.31 -1.98
CA CYS A 464 16.68 -9.75 -0.66
C CYS A 464 17.90 -10.18 0.16
N PRO A 465 18.36 -9.38 1.12
CA PRO A 465 19.61 -9.61 1.86
C PRO A 465 19.62 -10.87 2.73
N THR A 466 18.45 -11.21 3.25
CA THR A 466 18.17 -12.51 3.87
C THR A 466 16.91 -13.01 3.18
N ALA A 467 16.98 -14.12 2.45
CA ALA A 467 15.73 -14.84 2.22
C ALA A 467 15.14 -15.09 3.62
N PRO A 468 13.83 -14.91 3.85
CA PRO A 468 13.25 -15.36 5.09
C PRO A 468 13.78 -16.79 5.27
N THR A 469 14.57 -17.02 6.34
CA THR A 469 14.71 -18.39 6.82
C THR A 469 13.28 -18.74 7.11
N SER A 470 12.69 -19.58 6.26
CA SER A 470 11.35 -20.08 6.49
C SER A 470 11.29 -20.43 7.96
N ALA A 471 10.55 -19.63 8.74
CA ALA A 471 10.17 -20.04 10.07
C ALA A 471 9.55 -21.41 9.82
N ALA A 472 10.13 -22.45 10.40
CA ALA A 472 9.63 -23.79 10.23
C ALA A 472 8.14 -23.76 10.56
N GLY A 473 7.28 -23.72 9.55
CA GLY A 473 5.86 -23.72 9.70
C GLY A 473 5.01 -22.82 8.80
N SER A 474 5.55 -21.93 7.95
CA SER A 474 4.71 -21.36 6.88
C SER A 474 4.89 -22.22 5.64
N SER A 475 3.96 -23.11 5.36
CA SER A 475 3.84 -23.73 4.05
C SER A 475 3.57 -22.64 3.02
N SER A 476 4.24 -22.70 1.86
CA SER A 476 3.88 -21.88 0.71
C SER A 476 2.42 -22.15 0.32
N VAL A 477 1.78 -21.15 -0.25
CA VAL A 477 0.40 -21.29 -0.73
C VAL A 477 0.45 -21.81 -2.14
N PRO A 478 -0.21 -22.92 -2.46
CA PRO A 478 -0.37 -23.35 -3.83
C PRO A 478 -0.98 -22.25 -4.70
N PHE A 479 -0.47 -22.11 -5.91
CA PHE A 479 -1.00 -21.17 -6.90
C PHE A 479 -1.07 -21.83 -8.27
N GLY A 480 -1.87 -21.29 -9.17
CA GLY A 480 -2.06 -21.90 -10.47
C GLY A 480 -3.07 -21.16 -11.31
N PHE A 481 -3.55 -21.82 -12.35
CA PHE A 481 -4.55 -21.28 -13.27
C PHE A 481 -5.47 -22.38 -13.80
N LEU A 482 -6.72 -22.01 -14.06
CA LEU A 482 -7.71 -22.86 -14.74
C LEU A 482 -7.81 -22.39 -16.20
N ASP A 483 -7.17 -23.13 -17.12
CA ASP A 483 -7.04 -22.72 -18.52
C ASP A 483 -8.30 -23.04 -19.36
N SER A 484 -9.12 -23.98 -18.90
CA SER A 484 -10.31 -24.43 -19.63
C SER A 484 -11.41 -24.91 -18.68
N PRO A 485 -12.70 -24.53 -18.91
CA PRO A 485 -13.22 -23.80 -20.08
C PRO A 485 -12.72 -22.35 -20.13
N ALA A 486 -12.82 -21.71 -21.30
CA ALA A 486 -12.62 -20.27 -21.39
C ALA A 486 -13.77 -19.52 -20.68
N PRO A 487 -13.53 -18.28 -20.17
CA PRO A 487 -14.59 -17.46 -19.60
C PRO A 487 -15.79 -17.33 -20.57
N ASP A 488 -17.01 -17.51 -20.05
CA ASP A 488 -18.28 -17.46 -20.80
C ASP A 488 -18.42 -18.51 -21.91
N GLU A 489 -17.56 -19.54 -21.96
CA GLU A 489 -17.67 -20.64 -22.90
C GLU A 489 -18.96 -21.45 -22.66
N THR A 490 -19.57 -21.95 -23.75
CA THR A 490 -20.70 -22.89 -23.68
C THR A 490 -20.19 -24.31 -23.94
N ILE A 491 -20.40 -25.20 -22.97
CA ILE A 491 -19.95 -26.59 -23.03
C ILE A 491 -21.13 -27.57 -22.93
N SER A 492 -20.94 -28.79 -23.45
CA SER A 492 -21.97 -29.85 -23.37
C SER A 492 -21.35 -31.25 -23.41
N GLY A 493 -22.06 -32.23 -22.87
CA GLY A 493 -21.67 -33.64 -22.84
C GLY A 493 -20.48 -33.87 -21.90
N THR A 494 -19.53 -34.71 -22.29
CA THR A 494 -18.29 -34.92 -21.51
C THR A 494 -17.23 -33.90 -21.94
N PHE A 495 -16.88 -33.00 -21.04
CA PHE A 495 -15.91 -31.93 -21.28
C PHE A 495 -14.66 -32.14 -20.41
N THR A 496 -13.49 -31.93 -20.98
CA THR A 496 -12.23 -31.97 -20.24
C THR A 496 -11.85 -30.56 -19.83
N LEU A 497 -11.95 -30.25 -18.56
CA LEU A 497 -11.33 -29.04 -18.00
C LEU A 497 -9.89 -29.34 -17.63
N TYR A 498 -9.03 -28.32 -17.71
CA TYR A 498 -7.60 -28.45 -17.38
C TYR A 498 -7.00 -27.11 -16.96
N GLY A 499 -5.89 -27.21 -16.24
CA GLY A 499 -5.13 -26.08 -15.77
C GLY A 499 -3.75 -26.50 -15.28
N TRP A 500 -3.15 -25.71 -14.44
CA TRP A 500 -1.88 -26.03 -13.79
C TRP A 500 -1.87 -25.50 -12.35
N ALA A 501 -1.08 -26.15 -11.50
CA ALA A 501 -0.87 -25.72 -10.12
C ALA A 501 0.57 -26.00 -9.68
N LEU A 502 1.10 -25.10 -8.85
CA LEU A 502 2.46 -25.14 -8.30
C LEU A 502 2.41 -24.80 -6.81
N ASP A 503 3.41 -25.30 -6.09
CA ASP A 503 3.71 -24.94 -4.72
C ASP A 503 5.21 -24.78 -4.56
N ASP A 504 5.68 -23.77 -3.81
CA ASP A 504 7.11 -23.53 -3.60
C ASP A 504 7.74 -24.54 -2.63
N ASP A 505 6.92 -25.17 -1.78
CA ASP A 505 7.38 -26.15 -0.79
C ASP A 505 7.47 -27.58 -1.35
N GLY A 506 7.00 -27.82 -2.58
CA GLY A 506 7.08 -29.12 -3.22
C GLY A 506 5.94 -29.41 -4.20
N PRO A 507 5.75 -30.65 -4.61
CA PRO A 507 4.70 -31.01 -5.53
C PRO A 507 3.31 -30.84 -4.88
N ILE A 508 2.34 -30.44 -5.68
CA ILE A 508 0.91 -30.41 -5.29
C ILE A 508 0.46 -31.84 -4.94
N ASP A 509 -0.21 -31.98 -3.80
CA ASP A 509 -0.75 -33.26 -3.34
C ASP A 509 -2.01 -33.64 -4.12
N ARG A 510 -2.97 -32.70 -4.27
CA ARG A 510 -4.20 -32.88 -5.05
C ARG A 510 -4.77 -31.52 -5.50
N VAL A 511 -5.66 -31.57 -6.49
CA VAL A 511 -6.46 -30.45 -6.96
C VAL A 511 -7.93 -30.87 -6.95
N GLU A 512 -8.74 -30.21 -6.14
CA GLU A 512 -10.19 -30.41 -6.07
C GLU A 512 -10.91 -29.50 -7.04
N ILE A 513 -11.94 -29.99 -7.70
CA ILE A 513 -12.80 -29.23 -8.61
C ILE A 513 -14.15 -28.98 -7.97
N HIS A 514 -14.60 -27.73 -8.03
CA HIS A 514 -15.87 -27.28 -7.47
C HIS A 514 -16.73 -26.65 -8.56
N LEU A 515 -18.00 -27.05 -8.63
CA LEU A 515 -19.01 -26.48 -9.51
C LEU A 515 -20.07 -25.79 -8.64
N ASP A 516 -20.35 -24.52 -8.91
CA ASP A 516 -21.28 -23.68 -8.12
C ASP A 516 -20.97 -23.70 -6.59
N GLY A 517 -19.68 -23.82 -6.26
CA GLY A 517 -19.18 -23.90 -4.88
C GLY A 517 -19.24 -25.29 -4.24
N GLU A 518 -19.78 -26.29 -4.93
CA GLU A 518 -19.87 -27.67 -4.43
C GLU A 518 -18.75 -28.55 -5.01
N TYR A 519 -18.04 -29.29 -4.15
CA TYR A 519 -17.02 -30.25 -4.57
C TYR A 519 -17.59 -31.34 -5.47
N ILE A 520 -16.98 -31.53 -6.64
CA ILE A 520 -17.42 -32.54 -7.63
C ILE A 520 -16.39 -33.64 -7.92
N GLY A 521 -15.15 -33.49 -7.43
CA GLY A 521 -14.13 -34.52 -7.54
C GLY A 521 -12.72 -33.99 -7.61
N ASP A 522 -11.74 -34.91 -7.52
CA ASP A 522 -10.32 -34.60 -7.65
C ASP A 522 -9.88 -34.67 -9.12
N ALA A 523 -9.12 -33.67 -9.55
CA ALA A 523 -8.46 -33.66 -10.86
C ALA A 523 -7.26 -34.61 -10.88
N VAL A 524 -6.95 -35.13 -12.04
CA VAL A 524 -5.69 -35.87 -12.26
C VAL A 524 -4.57 -34.85 -12.37
N TYR A 525 -3.71 -34.78 -11.38
CA TYR A 525 -2.52 -33.91 -11.35
C TYR A 525 -1.27 -34.63 -11.86
N GLY A 526 -0.31 -33.87 -12.38
CA GLY A 526 0.99 -34.39 -12.87
C GLY A 526 1.06 -34.50 -14.40
N GLU A 527 0.21 -33.79 -15.12
CA GLU A 527 0.30 -33.72 -16.59
C GLU A 527 1.40 -32.76 -17.06
N PRO A 528 2.06 -33.05 -18.22
CA PRO A 528 3.15 -32.21 -18.71
C PRO A 528 2.70 -30.80 -19.13
N ARG A 529 3.33 -29.77 -18.54
CA ARG A 529 3.18 -28.34 -18.87
C ARG A 529 4.57 -27.71 -19.07
N PRO A 530 5.21 -27.99 -20.22
CA PRO A 530 6.54 -27.43 -20.51
C PRO A 530 6.55 -25.90 -20.64
N ASP A 531 5.44 -25.29 -20.97
CA ASP A 531 5.22 -23.85 -20.94
C ASP A 531 5.37 -23.30 -19.52
N VAL A 532 4.63 -23.84 -18.57
CA VAL A 532 4.70 -23.48 -17.14
C VAL A 532 6.11 -23.77 -16.58
N ALA A 533 6.72 -24.91 -16.95
CA ALA A 533 8.06 -25.25 -16.50
C ALA A 533 9.15 -24.29 -17.02
N ASN A 534 8.93 -23.65 -18.17
CA ASN A 534 9.81 -22.61 -18.69
C ASN A 534 9.62 -21.27 -17.96
N ASP A 535 8.39 -20.94 -17.57
CA ASP A 535 8.07 -19.71 -16.85
C ASP A 535 8.49 -19.80 -15.37
N TYR A 536 8.49 -21.03 -14.80
CA TYR A 536 8.89 -21.33 -13.42
C TYR A 536 10.01 -22.37 -13.35
N PRO A 537 11.24 -22.03 -13.79
CA PRO A 537 12.33 -23.00 -13.92
C PRO A 537 12.88 -23.45 -12.57
N GLY A 538 13.27 -24.73 -12.48
CA GLY A 538 13.99 -25.30 -11.34
C GLY A 538 13.11 -25.81 -10.21
N ARG A 539 11.79 -25.85 -10.39
CA ARG A 539 10.86 -26.40 -9.39
C ARG A 539 10.77 -27.92 -9.45
N ASP A 540 10.55 -28.51 -8.27
CA ASP A 540 10.36 -29.95 -8.14
C ASP A 540 9.08 -30.39 -8.87
N GLY A 541 9.17 -31.51 -9.61
CA GLY A 541 8.06 -32.03 -10.41
C GLY A 541 8.02 -31.57 -11.87
N ALA A 542 8.89 -30.62 -12.28
CA ALA A 542 8.94 -30.17 -13.66
C ALA A 542 9.15 -31.32 -14.66
N PRO A 543 8.46 -31.34 -15.81
CA PRO A 543 7.49 -30.36 -16.30
C PRO A 543 6.01 -30.68 -15.95
N ASN A 544 5.74 -31.51 -14.95
CA ASN A 544 4.45 -32.16 -14.72
C ASN A 544 3.59 -31.36 -13.73
N PHE A 545 3.24 -30.12 -14.09
CA PHE A 545 2.48 -29.19 -13.26
C PHE A 545 1.00 -29.07 -13.65
N GLY A 546 0.57 -29.78 -14.72
CA GLY A 546 -0.79 -29.73 -15.21
C GLY A 546 -1.74 -30.62 -14.41
N TYR A 547 -3.01 -30.23 -14.44
CA TYR A 547 -4.11 -31.08 -13.98
C TYR A 547 -5.23 -31.12 -15.01
N SER A 548 -6.04 -32.18 -14.98
CA SER A 548 -7.25 -32.29 -15.78
C SER A 548 -8.37 -33.01 -15.04
N PHE A 549 -9.62 -32.68 -15.40
CA PHE A 549 -10.84 -33.31 -14.86
C PHE A 549 -11.85 -33.53 -15.96
N GLN A 550 -12.56 -34.68 -15.93
CA GLN A 550 -13.62 -34.99 -16.88
C GLN A 550 -14.97 -34.59 -16.26
N LEU A 551 -15.55 -33.49 -16.75
CA LEU A 551 -16.87 -33.03 -16.35
C LEU A 551 -17.97 -33.65 -17.24
N ASP A 552 -18.89 -34.41 -16.67
CA ASP A 552 -20.12 -34.84 -17.37
C ASP A 552 -21.20 -33.80 -17.13
N THR A 553 -21.36 -32.90 -18.10
CA THR A 553 -22.34 -31.81 -18.01
C THR A 553 -23.79 -32.30 -17.98
N THR A 554 -24.04 -33.53 -18.45
CA THR A 554 -25.41 -34.10 -18.48
C THR A 554 -25.99 -34.33 -17.08
N LEU A 555 -25.15 -34.28 -16.05
CA LEU A 555 -25.55 -34.39 -14.63
C LEU A 555 -26.05 -33.07 -14.05
N TYR A 556 -25.91 -31.95 -14.79
CA TYR A 556 -26.21 -30.60 -14.31
C TYR A 556 -27.27 -29.93 -15.17
N ASN A 557 -27.89 -28.88 -14.64
CA ASN A 557 -28.92 -28.13 -15.36
C ASN A 557 -28.27 -27.29 -16.48
N ASN A 558 -29.04 -27.03 -17.55
CA ASN A 558 -28.61 -26.05 -18.55
C ASN A 558 -28.69 -24.64 -17.97
N GLY A 559 -27.71 -23.80 -18.28
CA GLY A 559 -27.62 -22.41 -17.84
C GLY A 559 -26.22 -22.00 -17.41
N PRO A 560 -26.09 -20.80 -16.81
CA PRO A 560 -24.82 -20.32 -16.30
C PRO A 560 -24.40 -21.07 -15.04
N HIS A 561 -23.12 -21.41 -14.96
CA HIS A 561 -22.49 -22.08 -13.84
C HIS A 561 -21.14 -21.41 -13.52
N THR A 562 -20.64 -21.66 -12.31
CA THR A 562 -19.32 -21.24 -11.85
C THR A 562 -18.44 -22.46 -11.60
N LEU A 563 -17.17 -22.38 -12.03
CA LEU A 563 -16.17 -23.42 -11.84
C LEU A 563 -14.97 -22.85 -11.07
N SER A 564 -14.50 -23.58 -10.09
CA SER A 564 -13.25 -23.23 -9.38
C SER A 564 -12.41 -24.48 -9.09
N ALA A 565 -11.10 -24.27 -8.91
CA ALA A 565 -10.16 -25.31 -8.54
C ALA A 565 -9.47 -24.94 -7.22
N VAL A 566 -9.28 -25.93 -6.34
CA VAL A 566 -8.62 -25.77 -5.05
C VAL A 566 -7.41 -26.69 -5.01
N ALA A 567 -6.21 -26.14 -4.90
CA ALA A 567 -4.97 -26.91 -4.84
C ALA A 567 -4.53 -27.10 -3.38
N PHE A 568 -3.96 -28.27 -3.09
CA PHE A 568 -3.39 -28.63 -1.80
C PHE A 568 -1.91 -28.89 -1.98
N GLY A 569 -1.08 -28.15 -1.23
CA GLY A 569 0.35 -28.32 -1.21
C GLY A 569 0.81 -29.55 -0.40
N PRO A 570 2.14 -29.78 -0.28
CA PRO A 570 2.69 -30.97 0.38
C PRO A 570 2.36 -31.08 1.88
N ALA A 571 1.94 -30.01 2.54
CA ALA A 571 1.47 -30.03 3.92
C ALA A 571 0.03 -30.59 4.08
N GLY A 572 -0.74 -30.70 3.02
CA GLY A 572 -1.94 -31.54 2.87
C GLY A 572 -3.23 -31.10 3.56
N ASP A 573 -3.21 -30.20 4.52
CA ASP A 573 -4.35 -29.95 5.39
C ASP A 573 -5.18 -28.71 5.03
N GLN A 574 -4.68 -27.81 4.19
CA GLN A 574 -5.38 -26.61 3.77
C GLN A 574 -5.40 -26.48 2.24
N GLY A 575 -6.60 -26.38 1.68
CA GLY A 575 -6.77 -26.13 0.25
C GLY A 575 -6.78 -24.63 -0.05
N TYR A 576 -6.15 -24.27 -1.16
CA TYR A 576 -6.09 -22.89 -1.64
C TYR A 576 -6.80 -22.76 -2.99
N LEU A 577 -7.73 -21.82 -3.05
CA LEU A 577 -8.45 -21.52 -4.28
C LEU A 577 -7.44 -21.02 -5.33
N ILE A 578 -7.39 -21.68 -6.48
CA ILE A 578 -6.67 -21.17 -7.65
C ILE A 578 -7.43 -19.93 -8.14
N PRO A 579 -6.78 -18.78 -8.36
CA PRO A 579 -7.41 -17.45 -8.21
C PRO A 579 -8.53 -17.08 -9.18
N GLU A 580 -9.05 -17.96 -10.02
CA GLU A 580 -10.17 -17.63 -10.89
C GLU A 580 -11.35 -18.57 -10.69
N THR A 581 -12.48 -18.00 -10.28
CA THR A 581 -13.78 -18.63 -10.47
C THR A 581 -14.24 -18.31 -11.88
N LEU A 582 -14.27 -19.31 -12.76
CA LEU A 582 -14.71 -19.14 -14.13
C LEU A 582 -16.23 -19.24 -14.26
N ASN A 583 -16.83 -18.27 -14.95
CA ASN A 583 -18.22 -18.36 -15.39
C ASN A 583 -18.28 -19.04 -16.75
N PHE A 584 -19.17 -19.99 -16.92
CA PHE A 584 -19.39 -20.69 -18.18
C PHE A 584 -20.87 -21.14 -18.30
N THR A 585 -21.28 -21.65 -19.43
CA THR A 585 -22.66 -22.09 -19.66
C THR A 585 -22.70 -23.56 -20.03
N ILE A 586 -23.63 -24.34 -19.41
CA ILE A 586 -23.94 -25.70 -19.81
C ILE A 586 -25.16 -25.68 -20.74
N GLU A 587 -25.03 -26.34 -21.91
CA GLU A 587 -26.13 -26.50 -22.88
C GLU A 587 -26.12 -27.93 -23.45
N ASN A 588 -26.85 -28.85 -22.80
CA ASN A 588 -26.97 -30.27 -23.16
C ASN A 588 -28.16 -30.51 -24.13
#